data_fa22e681045f7ce13a59f748035ec417
#
_entry.id   fa22e681045f7ce13a59f748035ec417
#
_cell.length_a   1.000
_cell.length_b   1.000
_cell.length_c   1.000
_cell.angle_alpha   90.00
_cell.angle_beta   90.00
_cell.angle_gamma   90.00
#
_symmetry.space_group_name_H-M   'P 1'
#
loop_
_entity.id
_entity.type
_entity.pdbx_description
1 polymer ?
#
loop_
_entity_poly.entity_id
_entity_poly.type
_entity_poly.pdbx_seq_one_letter_code
_entity_poly.pdbx_strand_id
1 'polypeptide(L)'
;MRSADGTQGVGAPPGIAFFDVDETLIGPKSMFSFLEFYLRNDFRPPGTYERAAAQLRGAARRGLPREEVNRLYYRLLRGESVRRLRSLGREWFAEAARDPGFWHSPVLERLHHHRARGELVVLVSGSFFGCLEPVSEAVGAHWTLGTRPVVRVGRLTGEVLVPVIGETKGAVARTAMALLGAEPGRCSAYGDHASDLSLLKAVGAPHVVGDDPVLNEHAHVHGWARIPRSLEPPPVFRNQVAGVPDEIPSRVPTTA
;
A
#
# COMPACT_ATOMS: atom_id res chain seq x y z
N MET A 1 -39.34 -30.40 -29.20
CA MET A 1 -39.21 -29.46 -28.10
C MET A 1 -37.99 -29.86 -27.30
N ARG A 2 -36.87 -29.19 -27.51
CA ARG A 2 -35.63 -29.38 -26.71
C ARG A 2 -35.47 -28.09 -25.90
N SER A 3 -35.69 -28.22 -24.60
CA SER A 3 -35.45 -27.16 -23.63
C SER A 3 -33.94 -26.97 -23.53
N ALA A 4 -33.45 -25.81 -23.98
CA ALA A 4 -32.10 -25.34 -23.68
C ALA A 4 -32.14 -24.69 -22.32
N ASP A 5 -31.81 -25.45 -21.27
CA ASP A 5 -31.57 -24.93 -19.94
C ASP A 5 -30.10 -24.56 -19.83
N GLY A 6 -29.81 -23.35 -20.28
CA GLY A 6 -28.47 -22.74 -20.26
C GLY A 6 -28.26 -21.87 -19.02
N THR A 7 -28.46 -22.39 -17.84
CA THR A 7 -27.95 -21.78 -16.61
C THR A 7 -26.44 -21.97 -16.58
N GLN A 8 -25.71 -21.05 -17.20
CA GLN A 8 -24.29 -20.89 -16.88
C GLN A 8 -24.22 -20.58 -15.39
N GLY A 9 -23.75 -21.54 -14.61
CA GLY A 9 -23.51 -21.37 -13.20
C GLY A 9 -22.61 -20.14 -12.99
N VAL A 10 -23.16 -19.11 -12.36
CA VAL A 10 -22.40 -17.97 -11.89
C VAL A 10 -21.38 -18.54 -10.92
N GLY A 11 -20.12 -18.65 -11.36
CA GLY A 11 -19.03 -19.15 -10.53
C GLY A 11 -19.01 -18.37 -9.21
N ALA A 12 -18.72 -19.05 -8.09
CA ALA A 12 -18.65 -18.38 -6.80
C ALA A 12 -17.71 -17.16 -6.91
N PRO A 13 -18.07 -16.01 -6.29
CA PRO A 13 -17.27 -14.80 -6.37
C PRO A 13 -15.83 -15.08 -5.91
N PRO A 14 -14.83 -14.43 -6.55
CA PRO A 14 -13.43 -14.65 -6.23
C PRO A 14 -13.14 -14.26 -4.79
N GLY A 15 -12.20 -14.96 -4.13
CA GLY A 15 -11.63 -14.50 -2.86
C GLY A 15 -10.92 -13.17 -3.02
N ILE A 16 -10.78 -12.45 -1.92
CA ILE A 16 -10.03 -11.18 -1.88
C ILE A 16 -8.86 -11.34 -0.92
N ALA A 17 -7.67 -10.93 -1.38
CA ALA A 17 -6.49 -10.83 -0.54
C ALA A 17 -6.18 -9.35 -0.27
N PHE A 18 -6.31 -8.94 0.99
CA PHE A 18 -6.04 -7.59 1.46
C PHE A 18 -4.60 -7.49 1.98
N PHE A 19 -3.86 -6.49 1.56
CA PHE A 19 -2.49 -6.27 1.99
C PHE A 19 -2.34 -4.87 2.59
N ASP A 20 -1.88 -4.78 3.84
CA ASP A 20 -1.26 -3.55 4.28
C ASP A 20 0.03 -3.33 3.47
N VAL A 21 0.50 -2.08 3.40
CA VAL A 21 1.62 -1.72 2.53
C VAL A 21 2.89 -1.47 3.32
N ASP A 22 2.87 -0.48 4.22
CA ASP A 22 4.06 -0.02 4.96
C ASP A 22 4.51 -1.07 5.97
N GLU A 23 5.77 -1.50 5.92
CA GLU A 23 6.35 -2.53 6.79
C GLU A 23 5.69 -3.92 6.66
N THR A 24 4.66 -4.07 5.80
CA THR A 24 4.00 -5.33 5.45
C THR A 24 4.42 -5.81 4.06
N LEU A 25 4.00 -5.11 2.98
CA LEU A 25 4.36 -5.46 1.60
C LEU A 25 5.71 -4.88 1.19
N ILE A 26 6.01 -3.66 1.67
CA ILE A 26 7.28 -2.98 1.49
C ILE A 26 7.97 -2.74 2.83
N GLY A 27 9.31 -2.70 2.84
CA GLY A 27 10.10 -2.47 4.05
C GLY A 27 9.98 -1.06 4.64
N PRO A 28 9.99 0.01 3.84
CA PRO A 28 9.92 1.36 4.37
C PRO A 28 8.50 1.79 4.77
N LYS A 29 8.43 2.80 5.66
CA LYS A 29 7.21 3.61 5.84
C LYS A 29 7.11 4.57 4.67
N SER A 30 6.27 4.26 3.70
CA SER A 30 6.17 4.98 2.42
C SER A 30 6.02 6.49 2.59
N MET A 31 5.17 6.93 3.52
CA MET A 31 4.92 8.35 3.76
C MET A 31 6.18 9.10 4.24
N PHE A 32 7.01 8.50 5.12
CA PHE A 32 8.24 9.12 5.58
C PHE A 32 9.31 9.11 4.49
N SER A 33 9.49 8.00 3.80
CA SER A 33 10.42 7.87 2.68
C SER A 33 10.06 8.84 1.54
N PHE A 34 8.77 8.93 1.19
CA PHE A 34 8.30 9.91 0.20
C PHE A 34 8.49 11.36 0.67
N LEU A 35 8.24 11.67 1.94
CA LEU A 35 8.43 13.03 2.46
C LEU A 35 9.89 13.46 2.36
N GLU A 36 10.83 12.57 2.65
CA GLU A 36 12.26 12.81 2.51
C GLU A 36 12.62 13.10 1.05
N PHE A 37 12.19 12.22 0.15
CA PHE A 37 12.37 12.39 -1.29
C PHE A 37 11.77 13.72 -1.80
N TYR A 38 10.53 14.00 -1.41
CA TYR A 38 9.79 15.20 -1.78
C TYR A 38 10.53 16.48 -1.35
N LEU A 39 10.92 16.57 -0.07
CA LEU A 39 11.59 17.77 0.47
C LEU A 39 12.99 17.97 -0.11
N ARG A 40 13.70 16.89 -0.43
CA ARG A 40 14.99 16.95 -1.13
C ARG A 40 14.84 17.53 -2.54
N ASN A 41 13.79 17.14 -3.26
CA ASN A 41 13.52 17.59 -4.63
C ASN A 41 12.76 18.93 -4.71
N ASP A 42 12.35 19.50 -3.58
CA ASP A 42 11.68 20.80 -3.51
C ASP A 42 12.65 21.96 -3.14
N PHE A 43 13.95 21.71 -3.21
CA PHE A 43 14.99 22.68 -2.88
C PHE A 43 14.80 23.36 -1.51
N ARG A 44 14.23 22.64 -0.56
CA ARG A 44 14.04 23.14 0.81
C ARG A 44 15.37 23.22 1.55
N PRO A 45 15.50 24.13 2.53
CA PRO A 45 16.71 24.23 3.33
C PRO A 45 17.09 22.90 3.98
N PRO A 46 18.40 22.61 4.13
CA PRO A 46 18.88 21.43 4.86
C PRO A 46 18.21 21.29 6.22
N GLY A 47 17.95 20.05 6.65
CA GLY A 47 17.30 19.75 7.92
C GLY A 47 15.77 19.94 7.92
N THR A 48 15.15 20.27 6.78
CA THR A 48 13.68 20.43 6.73
C THR A 48 12.96 19.08 6.92
N TYR A 49 13.47 18.00 6.33
CA TYR A 49 12.93 16.66 6.56
C TYR A 49 13.07 16.24 8.03
N GLU A 50 14.25 16.40 8.62
CA GLU A 50 14.53 16.01 9.99
C GLU A 50 13.60 16.73 10.98
N ARG A 51 13.33 18.02 10.77
CA ARG A 51 12.38 18.79 11.58
C ARG A 51 10.95 18.29 11.42
N ALA A 52 10.49 18.07 10.17
CA ALA A 52 9.17 17.57 9.88
C ALA A 52 8.96 16.14 10.47
N ALA A 53 9.91 15.24 10.23
CA ALA A 53 9.90 13.90 10.76
C ALA A 53 9.96 13.87 12.30
N ALA A 54 10.79 14.74 12.91
CA ALA A 54 10.85 14.88 14.36
C ALA A 54 9.52 15.36 14.96
N GLN A 55 8.84 16.31 14.29
CA GLN A 55 7.51 16.78 14.69
C GLN A 55 6.48 15.65 14.70
N LEU A 56 6.41 14.85 13.62
CA LEU A 56 5.49 13.72 13.52
C LEU A 56 5.80 12.63 14.55
N ARG A 57 7.07 12.22 14.66
CA ARG A 57 7.50 11.24 15.66
C ARG A 57 7.30 11.75 17.10
N GLY A 58 7.54 13.03 17.33
CA GLY A 58 7.29 13.67 18.62
C GLY A 58 5.81 13.69 18.99
N ALA A 59 4.91 13.91 18.04
CA ALA A 59 3.47 13.84 18.26
C ALA A 59 3.05 12.41 18.67
N ALA A 60 3.54 11.39 17.96
CA ALA A 60 3.29 9.99 18.29
C ALA A 60 3.82 9.62 19.70
N ARG A 61 5.05 10.03 20.05
CA ARG A 61 5.62 9.80 21.38
C ARG A 61 4.86 10.49 22.52
N ARG A 62 4.16 11.60 22.24
CA ARG A 62 3.26 12.25 23.19
C ARG A 62 1.89 11.60 23.30
N GLY A 63 1.67 10.45 22.64
CA GLY A 63 0.44 9.69 22.71
C GLY A 63 -0.67 10.17 21.79
N LEU A 64 -0.37 11.01 20.77
CA LEU A 64 -1.40 11.32 19.76
C LEU A 64 -1.81 10.05 19.02
N PRO A 65 -3.11 9.83 18.79
CA PRO A 65 -3.61 8.73 17.96
C PRO A 65 -2.96 8.74 16.57
N ARG A 66 -2.74 7.56 16.00
CA ARG A 66 -2.10 7.41 14.67
C ARG A 66 -2.86 8.19 13.58
N GLU A 67 -4.18 8.24 13.68
CA GLU A 67 -5.06 8.99 12.79
C GLU A 67 -4.74 10.51 12.83
N GLU A 68 -4.47 11.04 14.02
CA GLU A 68 -4.12 12.45 14.17
C GLU A 68 -2.69 12.73 13.69
N VAL A 69 -1.73 11.83 13.93
CA VAL A 69 -0.38 11.94 13.37
C VAL A 69 -0.44 11.88 11.83
N ASN A 70 -1.30 11.03 11.27
CA ASN A 70 -1.55 10.96 9.83
C ASN A 70 -2.11 12.29 9.30
N ARG A 71 -3.06 12.92 10.00
CA ARG A 71 -3.58 14.25 9.64
C ARG A 71 -2.48 15.33 9.67
N LEU A 72 -1.58 15.29 10.65
CA LEU A 72 -0.43 16.21 10.71
C LEU A 72 0.46 16.08 9.48
N TYR A 73 0.69 14.87 8.99
CA TYR A 73 1.46 14.65 7.77
C TYR A 73 0.85 15.37 6.57
N TYR A 74 -0.46 15.26 6.35
CA TYR A 74 -1.12 15.91 5.20
C TYR A 74 -1.11 17.43 5.30
N ARG A 75 -1.04 18.00 6.51
CA ARG A 75 -0.84 19.45 6.68
C ARG A 75 0.50 19.94 6.13
N LEU A 76 1.54 19.09 6.14
CA LEU A 76 2.84 19.40 5.52
C LEU A 76 2.76 19.52 3.99
N LEU A 77 1.77 18.85 3.37
CA LEU A 77 1.54 18.87 1.93
C LEU A 77 0.46 19.87 1.50
N ARG A 78 0.02 20.76 2.39
CA ARG A 78 -0.98 21.79 2.07
C ARG A 78 -0.53 22.65 0.89
N GLY A 79 -1.42 22.82 -0.08
CA GLY A 79 -1.17 23.64 -1.27
C GLY A 79 -0.46 22.90 -2.39
N GLU A 80 0.03 21.69 -2.15
CA GLU A 80 0.71 20.91 -3.18
C GLU A 80 -0.22 20.43 -4.29
N SER A 81 0.29 20.44 -5.51
CA SER A 81 -0.43 19.98 -6.69
C SER A 81 -0.53 18.45 -6.71
N VAL A 82 -1.74 17.92 -6.90
CA VAL A 82 -1.98 16.48 -7.07
C VAL A 82 -1.13 15.91 -8.22
N ARG A 83 -1.07 16.61 -9.35
CA ARG A 83 -0.27 16.19 -10.52
C ARG A 83 1.22 16.09 -10.17
N ARG A 84 1.76 17.10 -9.46
CA ARG A 84 3.15 17.09 -9.01
C ARG A 84 3.43 15.95 -8.03
N LEU A 85 2.57 15.74 -7.04
CA LEU A 85 2.74 14.66 -6.07
C LEU A 85 2.70 13.27 -6.72
N ARG A 86 1.87 13.07 -7.76
CA ARG A 86 1.87 11.83 -8.55
C ARG A 86 3.17 11.64 -9.34
N SER A 87 3.69 12.71 -9.96
CA SER A 87 4.97 12.64 -10.67
C SER A 87 6.09 12.25 -9.72
N LEU A 88 6.21 13.00 -8.62
CA LEU A 88 7.22 12.74 -7.59
C LEU A 88 7.05 11.36 -6.93
N GLY A 89 5.81 10.86 -6.81
CA GLY A 89 5.54 9.51 -6.32
C GLY A 89 6.12 8.42 -7.22
N ARG A 90 6.00 8.57 -8.53
CA ARG A 90 6.63 7.64 -9.49
C ARG A 90 8.15 7.72 -9.45
N GLU A 91 8.71 8.93 -9.36
CA GLU A 91 10.15 9.15 -9.26
C GLU A 91 10.72 8.57 -7.95
N TRP A 92 10.04 8.83 -6.83
CA TRP A 92 10.36 8.22 -5.53
C TRP A 92 10.36 6.69 -5.60
N PHE A 93 9.30 6.11 -6.15
CA PHE A 93 9.19 4.66 -6.27
C PHE A 93 10.32 4.07 -7.14
N ALA A 94 10.60 4.71 -8.27
CA ALA A 94 11.68 4.28 -9.17
C ALA A 94 13.06 4.33 -8.51
N GLU A 95 13.29 5.25 -7.55
CA GLU A 95 14.51 5.31 -6.74
C GLU A 95 14.47 4.27 -5.62
N ALA A 96 13.40 4.24 -4.82
CA ALA A 96 13.28 3.41 -3.63
C ALA A 96 13.24 1.91 -3.95
N ALA A 97 12.58 1.52 -5.03
CA ALA A 97 12.46 0.12 -5.44
C ALA A 97 13.78 -0.51 -5.95
N ARG A 98 14.85 0.29 -6.11
CA ARG A 98 16.20 -0.23 -6.39
C ARG A 98 16.87 -0.82 -5.16
N ASP A 99 16.41 -0.44 -3.97
CA ASP A 99 16.92 -1.03 -2.73
C ASP A 99 16.46 -2.50 -2.65
N PRO A 100 17.37 -3.47 -2.50
CA PRO A 100 17.02 -4.87 -2.32
C PRO A 100 16.07 -5.13 -1.15
N GLY A 101 16.12 -4.28 -0.12
CA GLY A 101 15.24 -4.33 1.06
C GLY A 101 13.88 -3.63 0.88
N PHE A 102 13.57 -3.12 -0.32
CA PHE A 102 12.30 -2.41 -0.53
C PHE A 102 11.09 -3.34 -0.41
N TRP A 103 11.18 -4.56 -0.93
CA TRP A 103 10.08 -5.52 -0.89
C TRP A 103 10.25 -6.54 0.24
N HIS A 104 9.17 -6.85 0.93
CA HIS A 104 9.08 -8.05 1.76
C HIS A 104 8.81 -9.27 0.90
N SER A 105 9.88 -9.98 0.52
CA SER A 105 9.82 -11.09 -0.42
C SER A 105 8.77 -12.14 -0.09
N PRO A 106 8.64 -12.64 1.17
CA PRO A 106 7.64 -13.65 1.50
C PRO A 106 6.19 -13.14 1.34
N VAL A 107 5.93 -11.85 1.59
CA VAL A 107 4.60 -11.25 1.42
C VAL A 107 4.30 -11.00 -0.05
N LEU A 108 5.30 -10.54 -0.80
CA LEU A 108 5.19 -10.33 -2.24
C LEU A 108 4.91 -11.65 -2.99
N GLU A 109 5.57 -12.74 -2.59
CA GLU A 109 5.29 -14.09 -3.13
C GLU A 109 3.84 -14.53 -2.86
N ARG A 110 3.31 -14.26 -1.66
CA ARG A 110 1.90 -14.52 -1.34
C ARG A 110 0.97 -13.70 -2.22
N LEU A 111 1.28 -12.44 -2.46
CA LEU A 111 0.52 -11.57 -3.35
C LEU A 111 0.46 -12.16 -4.77
N HIS A 112 1.59 -12.58 -5.33
CA HIS A 112 1.63 -13.21 -6.65
C HIS A 112 0.88 -14.54 -6.68
N HIS A 113 0.93 -15.32 -5.60
CA HIS A 113 0.18 -16.55 -5.49
C HIS A 113 -1.34 -16.31 -5.52
N HIS A 114 -1.85 -15.31 -4.79
CA HIS A 114 -3.27 -14.92 -4.85
C HIS A 114 -3.68 -14.50 -6.27
N ARG A 115 -2.86 -13.70 -6.93
CA ARG A 115 -3.11 -13.31 -8.33
C ARG A 115 -3.15 -14.50 -9.28
N ALA A 116 -2.21 -15.43 -9.15
CA ALA A 116 -2.16 -16.64 -9.98
C ALA A 116 -3.40 -17.55 -9.80
N ARG A 117 -4.06 -17.48 -8.64
CA ARG A 117 -5.32 -18.18 -8.36
C ARG A 117 -6.56 -17.42 -8.80
N GLY A 118 -6.40 -16.24 -9.43
CA GLY A 118 -7.52 -15.40 -9.87
C GLY A 118 -8.23 -14.68 -8.72
N GLU A 119 -7.61 -14.58 -7.55
CA GLU A 119 -8.15 -13.83 -6.41
C GLU A 119 -7.87 -12.32 -6.60
N LEU A 120 -8.76 -11.48 -6.07
CA LEU A 120 -8.59 -10.05 -6.15
C LEU A 120 -7.58 -9.58 -5.11
N VAL A 121 -6.57 -8.83 -5.53
CA VAL A 121 -5.58 -8.21 -4.64
C VAL A 121 -5.97 -6.76 -4.37
N VAL A 122 -6.08 -6.41 -3.09
CA VAL A 122 -6.48 -5.08 -2.62
C VAL A 122 -5.45 -4.56 -1.63
N LEU A 123 -4.86 -3.40 -1.91
CA LEU A 123 -3.98 -2.71 -0.97
C LEU A 123 -4.82 -1.86 0.00
N VAL A 124 -4.50 -1.91 1.31
CA VAL A 124 -5.21 -1.17 2.37
C VAL A 124 -4.19 -0.44 3.24
N SER A 125 -4.10 0.89 3.15
CA SER A 125 -3.02 1.64 3.82
C SER A 125 -3.45 3.02 4.31
N GLY A 126 -2.82 3.48 5.38
CA GLY A 126 -2.89 4.87 5.86
C GLY A 126 -2.21 5.87 4.93
N SER A 127 -1.48 5.41 3.93
CA SER A 127 -0.80 6.21 2.92
C SER A 127 -1.77 6.73 1.84
N PHE A 128 -1.28 7.41 0.83
CA PHE A 128 -2.09 8.11 -0.18
C PHE A 128 -1.60 7.83 -1.61
N PHE A 129 -2.33 8.35 -2.59
CA PHE A 129 -2.08 8.13 -4.01
C PHE A 129 -0.62 8.34 -4.44
N GLY A 130 0.08 9.36 -3.88
CA GLY A 130 1.47 9.65 -4.23
C GLY A 130 2.44 8.50 -3.91
N CYS A 131 2.15 7.71 -2.87
CA CYS A 131 2.93 6.53 -2.53
C CYS A 131 2.30 5.24 -3.08
N LEU A 132 0.97 5.14 -3.03
CA LEU A 132 0.27 3.88 -3.27
C LEU A 132 0.06 3.58 -4.75
N GLU A 133 -0.15 4.59 -5.61
CA GLU A 133 -0.35 4.36 -7.05
C GLU A 133 0.82 3.60 -7.68
N PRO A 134 2.10 4.06 -7.55
CA PRO A 134 3.21 3.34 -8.17
C PRO A 134 3.46 1.95 -7.55
N VAL A 135 3.25 1.76 -6.25
CA VAL A 135 3.34 0.44 -5.62
C VAL A 135 2.25 -0.49 -6.16
N SER A 136 1.01 0.00 -6.25
CA SER A 136 -0.14 -0.74 -6.78
C SER A 136 0.05 -1.18 -8.22
N GLU A 137 0.55 -0.27 -9.06
CA GLU A 137 0.90 -0.55 -10.46
C GLU A 137 1.97 -1.64 -10.58
N ALA A 138 3.04 -1.54 -9.78
CA ALA A 138 4.14 -2.51 -9.81
C ALA A 138 3.72 -3.93 -9.43
N VAL A 139 2.83 -4.09 -8.45
CA VAL A 139 2.35 -5.42 -8.03
C VAL A 139 1.10 -5.87 -8.77
N GLY A 140 0.51 -5.01 -9.61
CA GLY A 140 -0.73 -5.26 -10.32
C GLY A 140 -1.91 -5.51 -9.37
N ALA A 141 -2.04 -4.67 -8.32
CA ALA A 141 -3.19 -4.73 -7.44
C ALA A 141 -4.46 -4.26 -8.16
N HIS A 142 -5.59 -4.89 -7.85
CA HIS A 142 -6.86 -4.57 -8.48
C HIS A 142 -7.48 -3.30 -7.90
N TRP A 143 -7.35 -3.10 -6.59
CA TRP A 143 -7.84 -1.92 -5.88
C TRP A 143 -6.82 -1.43 -4.85
N THR A 144 -6.91 -0.12 -4.55
CA THR A 144 -6.14 0.53 -3.50
C THR A 144 -7.08 1.35 -2.62
N LEU A 145 -7.18 0.96 -1.36
CA LEU A 145 -7.98 1.61 -0.32
C LEU A 145 -7.04 2.38 0.60
N GLY A 146 -6.72 3.61 0.22
CA GLY A 146 -5.80 4.49 0.94
C GLY A 146 -6.50 5.71 1.55
N THR A 147 -5.80 6.40 2.44
CA THR A 147 -6.23 7.71 2.94
C THR A 147 -6.41 8.68 1.78
N ARG A 148 -7.55 9.40 1.75
CA ARG A 148 -7.88 10.35 0.69
C ARG A 148 -7.71 11.78 1.20
N PRO A 149 -6.65 12.49 0.79
CA PRO A 149 -6.52 13.93 1.07
C PRO A 149 -7.65 14.71 0.40
N VAL A 150 -8.10 15.77 1.06
CA VAL A 150 -9.08 16.69 0.47
C VAL A 150 -8.40 17.56 -0.57
N VAL A 151 -8.97 17.58 -1.78
CA VAL A 151 -8.44 18.33 -2.93
C VAL A 151 -9.40 19.45 -3.30
N ARG A 152 -8.87 20.65 -3.50
CA ARG A 152 -9.58 21.79 -4.10
C ARG A 152 -8.75 22.37 -5.24
N VAL A 153 -9.36 22.56 -6.39
CA VAL A 153 -8.71 23.11 -7.61
C VAL A 153 -7.35 22.44 -7.91
N GLY A 154 -7.32 21.10 -7.83
CA GLY A 154 -6.13 20.29 -8.11
C GLY A 154 -4.99 20.37 -7.09
N ARG A 155 -5.24 20.96 -5.90
CA ARG A 155 -4.28 21.09 -4.80
C ARG A 155 -4.82 20.50 -3.49
N LEU A 156 -3.92 19.96 -2.68
CA LEU A 156 -4.24 19.46 -1.36
C LEU A 156 -4.60 20.63 -0.41
N THR A 157 -5.69 20.47 0.35
CA THR A 157 -6.05 21.44 1.40
C THR A 157 -5.23 21.27 2.68
N GLY A 158 -4.55 20.13 2.83
CA GLY A 158 -3.88 19.70 4.06
C GLY A 158 -4.82 18.94 5.01
N GLU A 159 -6.03 18.67 4.58
CA GLU A 159 -7.02 17.90 5.33
C GLU A 159 -7.24 16.53 4.71
N VAL A 160 -7.77 15.60 5.49
CA VAL A 160 -8.21 14.28 5.04
C VAL A 160 -9.62 14.02 5.56
N LEU A 161 -10.43 13.34 4.76
CA LEU A 161 -11.78 12.97 5.18
C LEU A 161 -11.71 11.91 6.29
N VAL A 162 -11.16 10.76 5.96
CA VAL A 162 -11.02 9.63 6.88
C VAL A 162 -9.65 8.98 6.66
N PRO A 163 -8.78 8.93 7.67
CA PRO A 163 -7.56 8.12 7.62
C PRO A 163 -7.88 6.63 7.57
N VAL A 164 -7.25 5.89 6.66
CA VAL A 164 -7.43 4.42 6.57
C VAL A 164 -6.45 3.74 7.54
N ILE A 165 -6.74 3.86 8.82
CA ILE A 165 -5.93 3.36 9.94
C ILE A 165 -6.87 2.69 10.96
N GLY A 166 -6.38 1.73 11.72
CA GLY A 166 -7.11 1.10 12.80
C GLY A 166 -8.44 0.49 12.35
N GLU A 167 -9.53 0.83 13.02
CA GLU A 167 -10.88 0.32 12.73
C GLU A 167 -11.33 0.61 11.28
N THR A 168 -10.86 1.71 10.71
CA THR A 168 -11.19 2.05 9.32
C THR A 168 -10.65 1.01 8.33
N LYS A 169 -9.49 0.40 8.57
CA LYS A 169 -8.96 -0.67 7.69
C LYS A 169 -9.93 -1.86 7.60
N GLY A 170 -10.46 -2.31 8.74
CA GLY A 170 -11.47 -3.37 8.76
C GLY A 170 -12.79 -2.95 8.12
N ALA A 171 -13.23 -1.71 8.34
CA ALA A 171 -14.46 -1.20 7.76
C ALA A 171 -14.40 -1.13 6.22
N VAL A 172 -13.31 -0.62 5.64
CA VAL A 172 -13.17 -0.58 4.17
C VAL A 172 -13.02 -1.96 3.56
N ALA A 173 -12.39 -2.91 4.26
CA ALA A 173 -12.30 -4.30 3.80
C ALA A 173 -13.69 -4.98 3.79
N ARG A 174 -14.48 -4.83 4.84
CA ARG A 174 -15.87 -5.35 4.89
C ARG A 174 -16.72 -4.73 3.79
N THR A 175 -16.60 -3.42 3.55
CA THR A 175 -17.31 -2.75 2.46
C THR A 175 -16.90 -3.30 1.09
N ALA A 176 -15.60 -3.52 0.86
CA ALA A 176 -15.11 -4.10 -0.40
C ALA A 176 -15.64 -5.54 -0.60
N MET A 177 -15.62 -6.38 0.44
CA MET A 177 -16.20 -7.72 0.38
C MET A 177 -17.69 -7.69 0.05
N ALA A 178 -18.47 -6.83 0.72
CA ALA A 178 -19.90 -6.69 0.46
C ALA A 178 -20.20 -6.22 -0.97
N LEU A 179 -19.45 -5.23 -1.49
CA LEU A 179 -19.62 -4.73 -2.87
C LEU A 179 -19.30 -5.78 -3.94
N LEU A 180 -18.38 -6.69 -3.65
CA LEU A 180 -17.94 -7.74 -4.58
C LEU A 180 -18.62 -9.08 -4.34
N GLY A 181 -19.50 -9.19 -3.35
CA GLY A 181 -20.15 -10.44 -2.96
C GLY A 181 -19.18 -11.49 -2.41
N ALA A 182 -18.02 -11.08 -1.91
CA ALA A 182 -17.01 -12.01 -1.42
C ALA A 182 -17.30 -12.43 0.01
N GLU A 183 -17.25 -13.75 0.24
CA GLU A 183 -17.42 -14.36 1.57
C GLU A 183 -16.17 -14.11 2.42
N PRO A 184 -16.28 -13.55 3.65
CA PRO A 184 -15.12 -13.33 4.53
C PRO A 184 -14.25 -14.57 4.75
N GLY A 185 -14.87 -15.75 4.87
CA GLY A 185 -14.18 -17.04 5.02
C GLY A 185 -13.28 -17.43 3.84
N ARG A 186 -13.45 -16.81 2.68
CA ARG A 186 -12.64 -17.02 1.47
C ARG A 186 -11.64 -15.89 1.21
N CYS A 187 -11.56 -14.93 2.14
CA CYS A 187 -10.68 -13.79 2.03
C CYS A 187 -9.46 -13.92 2.96
N SER A 188 -8.35 -13.34 2.54
CA SER A 188 -7.10 -13.27 3.30
C SER A 188 -6.74 -11.82 3.61
N ALA A 189 -6.00 -11.59 4.70
CA ALA A 189 -5.43 -10.28 5.02
C ALA A 189 -4.03 -10.41 5.59
N TYR A 190 -3.18 -9.41 5.29
CA TYR A 190 -1.79 -9.33 5.70
C TYR A 190 -1.55 -7.99 6.39
N GLY A 191 -0.92 -8.01 7.58
CA GLY A 191 -0.63 -6.80 8.34
C GLY A 191 0.46 -7.04 9.38
N ASP A 192 1.20 -5.97 9.72
CA ASP A 192 2.40 -6.06 10.57
C ASP A 192 2.27 -5.34 11.91
N HIS A 193 1.20 -4.57 12.13
CA HIS A 193 1.06 -3.71 13.30
C HIS A 193 -0.33 -3.82 13.94
N ALA A 194 -0.44 -3.55 15.24
CA ALA A 194 -1.70 -3.55 15.99
C ALA A 194 -2.84 -2.74 15.32
N SER A 195 -2.52 -1.69 14.52
CA SER A 195 -3.51 -0.96 13.74
C SER A 195 -4.16 -1.78 12.60
N ASP A 196 -3.65 -2.97 12.29
CA ASP A 196 -4.20 -3.87 11.28
C ASP A 196 -5.13 -4.92 11.87
N LEU A 197 -5.25 -4.94 13.20
CA LEU A 197 -6.05 -5.93 13.91
C LEU A 197 -7.49 -6.00 13.40
N SER A 198 -8.11 -4.85 13.13
CA SER A 198 -9.48 -4.80 12.59
C SER A 198 -9.57 -5.35 11.16
N LEU A 199 -8.54 -5.14 10.33
CA LEU A 199 -8.42 -5.73 9.01
C LEU A 199 -8.27 -7.27 9.09
N LEU A 200 -7.35 -7.73 9.94
CA LEU A 200 -7.08 -9.16 10.12
C LEU A 200 -8.30 -9.91 10.67
N LYS A 201 -9.05 -9.30 11.59
CA LYS A 201 -10.31 -9.86 12.12
C LYS A 201 -11.47 -9.88 11.13
N ALA A 202 -11.38 -9.15 10.03
CA ALA A 202 -12.46 -9.08 9.04
C ALA A 202 -12.50 -10.26 8.07
N VAL A 203 -11.48 -11.12 8.04
CA VAL A 203 -11.29 -12.17 7.04
C VAL A 203 -11.15 -13.55 7.67
N GLY A 204 -11.31 -14.61 6.87
CA GLY A 204 -11.16 -16.00 7.33
C GLY A 204 -9.71 -16.50 7.39
N ALA A 205 -8.79 -15.87 6.63
CA ALA A 205 -7.37 -16.25 6.61
C ALA A 205 -6.46 -15.04 6.92
N PRO A 206 -6.34 -14.63 8.19
CA PRO A 206 -5.44 -13.57 8.62
C PRO A 206 -3.98 -14.05 8.70
N HIS A 207 -3.06 -13.18 8.28
CA HIS A 207 -1.62 -13.42 8.29
C HIS A 207 -0.91 -12.26 8.99
N VAL A 208 -0.23 -12.54 10.08
CA VAL A 208 0.60 -11.57 10.81
C VAL A 208 2.00 -11.55 10.20
N VAL A 209 2.47 -10.37 9.82
CA VAL A 209 3.82 -10.15 9.30
C VAL A 209 4.70 -9.57 10.40
N GLY A 210 5.86 -10.18 10.64
CA GLY A 210 6.78 -9.70 11.67
C GLY A 210 6.39 -10.11 13.09
N ASP A 211 6.61 -9.21 14.04
CA ASP A 211 6.70 -9.55 15.47
C ASP A 211 5.97 -8.57 16.42
N ASP A 212 5.00 -7.79 15.91
CA ASP A 212 4.17 -6.92 16.77
C ASP A 212 3.55 -7.72 17.92
N PRO A 213 3.76 -7.30 19.19
CA PRO A 213 3.34 -8.10 20.36
C PRO A 213 1.83 -8.34 20.42
N VAL A 214 1.02 -7.34 20.03
CA VAL A 214 -0.44 -7.43 20.06
C VAL A 214 -0.92 -8.41 18.99
N LEU A 215 -0.38 -8.30 17.77
CA LEU A 215 -0.74 -9.23 16.71
C LEU A 215 -0.26 -10.66 16.98
N ASN A 216 0.92 -10.81 17.58
CA ASN A 216 1.47 -12.13 17.95
C ASN A 216 0.62 -12.83 19.01
N GLU A 217 0.11 -12.09 20.00
CA GLU A 217 -0.81 -12.62 21.01
C GLU A 217 -2.10 -13.10 20.33
N HIS A 218 -2.71 -12.28 19.47
CA HIS A 218 -3.88 -12.69 18.69
C HIS A 218 -3.61 -13.89 17.79
N ALA A 219 -2.46 -13.94 17.12
CA ALA A 219 -2.07 -15.08 16.29
C ALA A 219 -1.96 -16.36 17.11
N HIS A 220 -1.38 -16.29 18.30
CA HIS A 220 -1.27 -17.43 19.20
C HIS A 220 -2.65 -17.93 19.67
N VAL A 221 -3.49 -17.02 20.14
CA VAL A 221 -4.83 -17.36 20.67
C VAL A 221 -5.77 -17.90 19.61
N HIS A 222 -5.72 -17.36 18.39
CA HIS A 222 -6.67 -17.71 17.33
C HIS A 222 -6.08 -18.60 16.23
N GLY A 223 -4.84 -19.06 16.36
CA GLY A 223 -4.19 -19.91 15.36
C GLY A 223 -3.92 -19.21 14.02
N TRP A 224 -3.68 -17.89 14.03
CA TRP A 224 -3.39 -17.14 12.80
C TRP A 224 -2.01 -17.47 12.27
N ALA A 225 -1.88 -17.47 10.94
CA ALA A 225 -0.59 -17.69 10.28
C ALA A 225 0.37 -16.53 10.54
N ARG A 226 1.66 -16.84 10.69
CA ARG A 226 2.72 -15.84 10.89
C ARG A 226 3.73 -15.94 9.75
N ILE A 227 4.15 -14.79 9.25
CA ILE A 227 5.16 -14.64 8.21
C ILE A 227 6.32 -13.86 8.81
N PRO A 228 7.53 -14.42 8.85
CA PRO A 228 8.70 -13.68 9.33
C PRO A 228 8.99 -12.51 8.40
N ARG A 229 9.41 -11.38 8.97
CA ARG A 229 9.88 -10.25 8.19
C ARG A 229 11.21 -10.61 7.51
N SER A 230 11.25 -10.53 6.19
CA SER A 230 12.46 -10.73 5.40
C SER A 230 12.53 -9.68 4.29
N LEU A 231 13.68 -9.01 4.21
CA LEU A 231 13.99 -8.00 3.20
C LEU A 231 14.95 -8.55 2.13
N GLU A 232 15.20 -9.87 2.13
CA GLU A 232 16.00 -10.49 1.08
C GLU A 232 15.18 -10.58 -0.22
N PRO A 233 15.74 -10.13 -1.36
CA PRO A 233 15.03 -10.20 -2.63
C PRO A 233 14.80 -11.65 -3.04
N PRO A 234 13.59 -12.03 -3.51
CA PRO A 234 13.35 -13.38 -4.00
C PRO A 234 14.20 -13.66 -5.24
N PRO A 235 14.72 -14.89 -5.38
CA PRO A 235 15.60 -15.25 -6.48
C PRO A 235 15.00 -15.08 -7.88
N VAL A 236 13.67 -14.99 -7.99
CA VAL A 236 12.92 -14.89 -9.25
C VAL A 236 12.85 -13.45 -9.80
N PHE A 237 13.03 -12.42 -8.97
CA PHE A 237 12.85 -11.02 -9.40
C PHE A 237 14.03 -10.42 -10.18
N ARG A 238 15.17 -11.08 -10.27
CA ARG A 238 16.29 -10.59 -11.09
C ARG A 238 15.97 -10.48 -12.59
N ASN A 239 14.91 -11.17 -13.06
CA ASN A 239 14.58 -11.25 -14.49
C ASN A 239 13.30 -10.52 -14.93
N GLN A 240 12.53 -9.90 -14.03
CA GLN A 240 11.27 -9.23 -14.40
C GLN A 240 11.31 -7.69 -14.35
N VAL A 241 12.37 -7.10 -13.81
CA VAL A 241 12.61 -5.65 -13.90
C VAL A 241 13.38 -5.26 -15.17
N ALA A 242 13.78 -6.24 -16.00
CA ALA A 242 14.48 -6.05 -17.28
C ALA A 242 13.52 -5.72 -18.45
N GLY A 243 12.51 -4.88 -18.22
CA GLY A 243 11.54 -4.44 -19.24
C GLY A 243 11.45 -2.92 -19.38
N VAL A 244 12.47 -2.17 -18.96
CA VAL A 244 12.66 -0.79 -19.41
C VAL A 244 13.59 -0.85 -20.63
N PRO A 245 13.13 -0.49 -21.85
CA PRO A 245 14.00 -0.45 -23.01
C PRO A 245 15.08 0.61 -22.80
N ASP A 246 16.33 0.19 -22.65
CA ASP A 246 17.48 1.03 -22.92
C ASP A 246 17.57 1.25 -24.44
N GLU A 247 16.85 2.25 -24.95
CA GLU A 247 17.22 2.90 -26.19
C GLU A 247 16.29 4.09 -26.44
N ILE A 248 16.79 5.28 -26.11
CA ILE A 248 16.32 6.52 -26.74
C ILE A 248 17.09 6.61 -28.06
N PRO A 249 16.45 6.51 -29.22
CA PRO A 249 17.16 6.71 -30.49
C PRO A 249 17.52 8.20 -30.65
N SER A 250 18.79 8.51 -30.50
CA SER A 250 19.38 9.76 -30.93
C SER A 250 19.44 9.79 -32.45
N ARG A 251 18.45 10.38 -33.12
CA ARG A 251 18.60 10.90 -34.51
C ARG A 251 17.73 12.12 -34.70
N VAL A 252 18.34 13.29 -34.57
CA VAL A 252 17.89 14.50 -35.23
C VAL A 252 18.47 14.48 -36.64
N PRO A 253 17.68 14.54 -37.72
CA PRO A 253 18.24 14.77 -39.05
C PRO A 253 18.54 16.25 -39.23
N THR A 254 19.81 16.54 -39.44
CA THR A 254 20.25 17.84 -39.99
C THR A 254 19.86 17.88 -41.45
N THR A 255 18.94 18.79 -41.80
CA THR A 255 18.73 19.17 -43.20
C THR A 255 19.39 20.49 -43.46
N ALA A 256 20.21 20.50 -44.48
CA ALA A 256 20.84 21.66 -45.13
C ALA A 256 19.80 22.60 -45.75
#